data_9dd32a5ef0210e40834e653b6bdb628b
#
_entry.id   9dd32a5ef0210e40834e653b6bdb628b
#
_cell.length_a   1.000
_cell.length_b   1.000
_cell.length_c   1.000
_cell.angle_alpha   90.00
_cell.angle_beta   90.00
_cell.angle_gamma   90.00
#
_symmetry.space_group_name_H-M   'P 1'
#
loop_
_entity.id
_entity.type
_entity.pdbx_description
1 polymer ?
#
loop_
_entity_poly.entity_id
_entity_poly.type
_entity_poly.pdbx_seq_one_letter_code
_entity_poly.pdbx_strand_id
1 'polypeptide(L)'
;MAAVHVTVWDDRDRVGGGRASTASGGLVTRAAASAPAVFIHNIFTWGSDSTYGFAGQRLLADSRRLLLMDRRGYGDSPDTARSDFDVDAEDVVEVLGDGAYSVRPGGAHLVGHGNGAVAALIAAARRPDLVRSLTLIQPSAFTAAAHHPVVADLLDRVRDGAPGIPDDVTPEQYLRASTEGLGMVMPEPTSRRLRAVATSMRERPIWEAEIPLEVIRGAALPILVICGTWEQAPDAYREHVGRPLMAVAECLTDSLGGRLLRVPGYYPHTQEPAVVNAVLREFWG
;
A
#
# COMPACT_ATOMS: atom_id res chain seq x y z
N MET A 1 20.81 -8.18 3.06
CA MET A 1 20.23 -7.40 4.19
C MET A 1 19.35 -8.31 5.03
N ALA A 2 18.98 -7.96 6.29
CA ALA A 2 17.98 -8.74 7.03
C ALA A 2 16.63 -8.67 6.30
N ALA A 3 15.89 -9.78 6.27
CA ALA A 3 14.58 -9.84 5.61
C ALA A 3 13.56 -8.92 6.30
N VAL A 4 12.62 -8.38 5.55
CA VAL A 4 11.49 -7.62 6.08
C VAL A 4 10.52 -8.53 6.82
N HIS A 5 9.76 -7.96 7.76
CA HIS A 5 8.70 -8.69 8.45
C HIS A 5 7.46 -8.80 7.55
N VAL A 6 6.88 -10.00 7.51
CA VAL A 6 5.63 -10.28 6.80
C VAL A 6 4.64 -10.97 7.73
N THR A 7 3.56 -10.28 8.05
CA THR A 7 2.43 -10.90 8.76
C THR A 7 1.63 -11.73 7.78
N VAL A 8 1.46 -13.01 8.08
CA VAL A 8 0.69 -13.96 7.25
C VAL A 8 -0.69 -14.16 7.84
N TRP A 9 -1.73 -13.94 7.04
CA TRP A 9 -3.10 -14.30 7.38
C TRP A 9 -3.62 -15.37 6.42
N ASP A 10 -4.08 -16.47 6.98
CA ASP A 10 -4.75 -17.54 6.22
C ASP A 10 -5.90 -18.14 7.06
N ASP A 11 -6.68 -19.03 6.45
CA ASP A 11 -7.87 -19.65 7.09
C ASP A 11 -7.52 -20.47 8.35
N ARG A 12 -6.25 -20.88 8.54
CA ARG A 12 -5.79 -21.61 9.71
C ARG A 12 -5.79 -20.81 11.00
N ASP A 13 -5.76 -19.49 10.91
CA ASP A 13 -5.80 -18.59 12.07
C ASP A 13 -7.17 -18.59 12.80
N ARG A 14 -8.23 -19.11 12.16
CA ARG A 14 -9.59 -19.23 12.77
C ARG A 14 -9.77 -20.47 13.64
N VAL A 15 -8.90 -21.48 13.53
CA VAL A 15 -9.04 -22.78 14.21
C VAL A 15 -8.41 -22.79 15.60
N GLY A 16 -7.71 -21.75 16.03
CA GLY A 16 -7.01 -21.64 17.31
C GLY A 16 -7.89 -21.53 18.57
N GLY A 17 -9.20 -21.70 18.50
CA GLY A 17 -10.16 -21.54 19.60
C GLY A 17 -11.05 -22.75 19.90
N GLY A 18 -10.76 -23.95 19.45
CA GLY A 18 -11.63 -25.11 19.74
C GLY A 18 -11.03 -26.44 19.33
N ARG A 19 -11.03 -27.37 20.28
CA ARG A 19 -10.64 -28.80 20.20
C ARG A 19 -10.59 -29.41 18.82
N ALA A 20 -9.49 -30.12 18.55
CA ALA A 20 -9.31 -31.05 17.43
C ALA A 20 -10.56 -31.90 17.18
N SER A 21 -11.21 -31.69 16.05
CA SER A 21 -12.19 -32.61 15.48
C SER A 21 -11.58 -33.18 14.21
N THR A 22 -11.32 -34.47 14.24
CA THR A 22 -10.96 -35.27 13.08
C THR A 22 -12.17 -35.38 12.15
N ALA A 23 -12.21 -34.53 11.11
CA ALA A 23 -13.16 -34.70 10.02
C ALA A 23 -12.53 -34.28 8.69
N SER A 24 -12.20 -35.29 7.92
CA SER A 24 -12.16 -35.41 6.45
C SER A 24 -11.88 -34.19 5.56
N GLY A 25 -10.76 -34.23 5.00
CA GLY A 25 -10.12 -33.89 3.74
C GLY A 25 -10.91 -33.24 2.59
N GLY A 26 -11.67 -32.17 2.80
CA GLY A 26 -12.39 -31.55 1.69
C GLY A 26 -12.21 -30.03 1.58
N LEU A 27 -11.97 -29.31 2.67
CA LEU A 27 -11.90 -27.83 2.70
C LEU A 27 -10.48 -27.25 2.67
N VAL A 28 -9.46 -28.02 3.02
CA VAL A 28 -8.05 -27.57 3.10
C VAL A 28 -7.45 -27.27 1.71
N THR A 29 -8.08 -27.73 0.64
CA THR A 29 -7.52 -27.63 -0.72
C THR A 29 -7.84 -26.30 -1.45
N ARG A 30 -8.82 -25.52 -1.03
CA ARG A 30 -9.25 -24.34 -1.82
C ARG A 30 -8.42 -23.09 -1.56
N ALA A 31 -8.10 -22.77 -0.31
CA ALA A 31 -7.24 -21.60 0.02
C ALA A 31 -5.77 -21.82 -0.38
N ALA A 32 -5.33 -23.08 -0.46
CA ALA A 32 -3.98 -23.44 -0.94
C ALA A 32 -3.85 -23.42 -2.47
N ALA A 33 -4.97 -23.35 -3.20
CA ALA A 33 -5.00 -23.33 -4.67
C ALA A 33 -5.04 -21.92 -5.27
N SER A 34 -5.48 -20.89 -4.52
CA SER A 34 -5.55 -19.51 -4.98
C SER A 34 -4.22 -18.79 -4.80
N ALA A 35 -3.87 -17.90 -5.74
CA ALA A 35 -2.67 -17.08 -5.64
C ALA A 35 -2.72 -16.19 -4.40
N PRO A 36 -1.62 -16.04 -3.64
CA PRO A 36 -1.59 -15.15 -2.48
C PRO A 36 -1.69 -13.68 -2.89
N ALA A 37 -2.02 -12.82 -1.93
CA ALA A 37 -1.99 -11.38 -2.11
C ALA A 37 -0.98 -10.73 -1.16
N VAL A 38 -0.08 -9.91 -1.70
CA VAL A 38 0.94 -9.16 -0.96
C VAL A 38 0.47 -7.72 -0.81
N PHE A 39 0.42 -7.24 0.44
CA PHE A 39 -0.03 -5.89 0.79
C PHE A 39 1.15 -5.04 1.25
N ILE A 40 1.31 -3.87 0.64
CA ILE A 40 2.40 -2.91 0.90
C ILE A 40 1.78 -1.59 1.37
N HIS A 41 2.08 -1.19 2.61
CA HIS A 41 1.46 -0.06 3.29
C HIS A 41 2.08 1.30 2.92
N ASN A 42 1.38 2.39 3.29
CA ASN A 42 1.79 3.78 3.14
C ASN A 42 2.72 4.23 4.31
N ILE A 43 2.96 5.54 4.42
CA ILE A 43 3.64 6.20 5.55
C ILE A 43 2.79 6.17 6.83
N PHE A 44 3.40 6.41 7.99
CA PHE A 44 2.77 6.49 9.32
C PHE A 44 2.09 5.21 9.82
N THR A 45 2.28 4.08 9.15
CA THR A 45 1.52 2.85 9.39
C THR A 45 2.40 1.61 9.24
N TRP A 46 1.81 0.43 9.36
CA TRP A 46 2.41 -0.88 9.08
C TRP A 46 1.32 -1.81 8.53
N GLY A 47 1.69 -2.96 8.04
CA GLY A 47 0.78 -3.84 7.31
C GLY A 47 -0.50 -4.18 8.06
N SER A 48 -0.41 -4.57 9.34
CA SER A 48 -1.57 -4.99 10.15
C SER A 48 -2.23 -3.88 10.97
N ASP A 49 -1.84 -2.61 10.78
CA ASP A 49 -2.41 -1.48 11.51
C ASP A 49 -3.91 -1.30 11.23
N SER A 50 -4.68 -1.05 12.30
CA SER A 50 -6.13 -0.86 12.23
C SER A 50 -6.55 0.55 11.77
N THR A 51 -5.66 1.53 11.87
CA THR A 51 -5.97 2.93 11.56
C THR A 51 -5.75 3.25 10.08
N TYR A 52 -4.55 2.91 9.55
CA TYR A 52 -4.15 3.26 8.20
C TYR A 52 -3.60 2.07 7.39
N GLY A 53 -3.47 0.89 8.03
CA GLY A 53 -3.02 -0.34 7.38
C GLY A 53 -4.18 -1.19 6.87
N PHE A 54 -3.94 -2.48 6.77
CA PHE A 54 -4.86 -3.40 6.10
C PHE A 54 -5.65 -4.32 7.05
N ALA A 55 -5.82 -3.91 8.33
CA ALA A 55 -6.60 -4.73 9.28
C ALA A 55 -8.02 -5.05 8.78
N GLY A 56 -8.66 -4.10 8.07
CA GLY A 56 -10.00 -4.28 7.47
C GLY A 56 -10.06 -5.35 6.38
N GLN A 57 -8.92 -5.74 5.80
CA GLN A 57 -8.83 -6.75 4.74
C GLN A 57 -8.67 -8.18 5.28
N ARG A 58 -8.59 -8.36 6.61
CA ARG A 58 -8.44 -9.70 7.22
C ARG A 58 -9.51 -10.70 6.77
N LEU A 59 -10.72 -10.24 6.43
CA LEU A 59 -11.80 -11.10 5.93
C LEU A 59 -11.49 -11.74 4.56
N LEU A 60 -10.49 -11.26 3.83
CA LEU A 60 -10.06 -11.88 2.57
C LEU A 60 -9.24 -13.16 2.81
N ALA A 61 -8.76 -13.37 4.04
CA ALA A 61 -8.00 -14.56 4.41
C ALA A 61 -8.83 -15.86 4.42
N ASP A 62 -10.15 -15.75 4.30
CA ASP A 62 -11.05 -16.91 4.15
C ASP A 62 -10.89 -17.62 2.79
N SER A 63 -10.42 -16.93 1.77
CA SER A 63 -10.34 -17.44 0.39
C SER A 63 -8.92 -17.49 -0.16
N ARG A 64 -7.96 -16.79 0.43
CA ARG A 64 -6.56 -16.76 0.00
C ARG A 64 -5.61 -16.35 1.13
N ARG A 65 -4.34 -16.71 0.97
CA ARG A 65 -3.29 -16.24 1.89
C ARG A 65 -3.01 -14.77 1.64
N LEU A 66 -2.98 -13.97 2.71
CA LEU A 66 -2.58 -12.57 2.68
C LEU A 66 -1.21 -12.43 3.32
N LEU A 67 -0.33 -11.71 2.67
CA LEU A 67 1.03 -11.40 3.08
C LEU A 67 1.12 -9.89 3.29
N LEU A 68 1.13 -9.43 4.53
CA LEU A 68 1.20 -8.03 4.86
C LEU A 68 2.65 -7.69 5.17
N MET A 69 3.33 -7.05 4.24
CA MET A 69 4.73 -6.65 4.36
C MET A 69 4.83 -5.34 5.15
N ASP A 70 5.59 -5.35 6.23
CA ASP A 70 6.04 -4.14 6.89
C ASP A 70 7.28 -3.63 6.14
N ARG A 71 7.25 -2.41 5.60
CA ARG A 71 8.39 -1.76 4.94
C ARG A 71 9.52 -1.53 5.95
N ARG A 72 10.77 -1.40 5.49
CA ARG A 72 11.92 -1.18 6.39
C ARG A 72 11.75 0.07 7.24
N GLY A 73 12.05 -0.06 8.56
CA GLY A 73 11.83 1.01 9.55
C GLY A 73 10.40 1.11 10.05
N TYR A 74 9.46 0.34 9.50
CA TYR A 74 8.07 0.30 9.93
C TYR A 74 7.73 -1.01 10.61
N GLY A 75 6.65 -1.01 11.40
CA GLY A 75 6.09 -2.21 12.04
C GLY A 75 7.13 -3.03 12.78
N ASP A 76 7.28 -4.30 12.43
CA ASP A 76 8.25 -5.23 12.99
C ASP A 76 9.45 -5.49 12.06
N SER A 77 9.53 -4.76 10.94
CA SER A 77 10.68 -4.83 10.04
C SER A 77 11.94 -4.19 10.62
N PRO A 78 13.14 -4.61 10.15
CA PRO A 78 14.40 -4.03 10.59
C PRO A 78 14.45 -2.52 10.40
N ASP A 79 15.21 -1.84 11.27
CA ASP A 79 15.48 -0.43 11.13
C ASP A 79 16.28 -0.13 9.87
N THR A 80 16.11 1.08 9.34
CA THR A 80 16.88 1.61 8.22
C THR A 80 17.30 3.04 8.51
N ALA A 81 18.45 3.44 8.01
CA ALA A 81 18.89 4.83 8.11
C ALA A 81 17.97 5.77 7.32
N ARG A 82 17.50 5.30 6.16
CA ARG A 82 16.56 6.00 5.28
C ARG A 82 15.64 4.99 4.61
N SER A 83 14.35 5.19 4.65
CA SER A 83 13.39 4.42 3.85
C SER A 83 13.46 4.87 2.39
N ASP A 84 13.39 3.93 1.46
CA ASP A 84 13.58 4.17 0.03
C ASP A 84 12.66 3.26 -0.78
N PHE A 85 11.90 3.83 -1.71
CA PHE A 85 10.93 3.11 -2.53
C PHE A 85 11.56 2.08 -3.47
N ASP A 86 12.83 2.27 -3.89
CA ASP A 86 13.55 1.29 -4.70
C ASP A 86 13.95 0.06 -3.88
N VAL A 87 14.38 0.28 -2.62
CA VAL A 87 14.67 -0.80 -1.66
C VAL A 87 13.38 -1.52 -1.26
N ASP A 88 12.30 -0.79 -1.01
CA ASP A 88 11.00 -1.39 -0.74
C ASP A 88 10.53 -2.28 -1.91
N ALA A 89 10.77 -1.87 -3.16
CA ALA A 89 10.45 -2.66 -4.33
C ALA A 89 11.33 -3.93 -4.45
N GLU A 90 12.60 -3.87 -4.03
CA GLU A 90 13.47 -5.05 -3.93
C GLU A 90 12.94 -6.02 -2.87
N ASP A 91 12.55 -5.52 -1.71
CA ASP A 91 11.94 -6.33 -0.65
C ASP A 91 10.64 -7.01 -1.12
N VAL A 92 9.80 -6.30 -1.89
CA VAL A 92 8.60 -6.91 -2.52
C VAL A 92 8.99 -8.05 -3.45
N VAL A 93 10.02 -7.87 -4.29
CA VAL A 93 10.52 -8.92 -5.19
C VAL A 93 11.07 -10.11 -4.39
N GLU A 94 11.79 -9.87 -3.30
CA GLU A 94 12.27 -10.94 -2.40
C GLU A 94 11.09 -11.72 -1.80
N VAL A 95 10.07 -11.04 -1.27
CA VAL A 95 8.84 -11.69 -0.74
C VAL A 95 8.13 -12.52 -1.82
N LEU A 96 8.04 -12.01 -3.05
CA LEU A 96 7.45 -12.74 -4.19
C LEU A 96 8.27 -13.97 -4.58
N GLY A 97 9.59 -13.93 -4.45
CA GLY A 97 10.51 -15.02 -4.78
C GLY A 97 10.70 -16.05 -3.67
N ASP A 98 10.27 -15.75 -2.44
CA ASP A 98 10.49 -16.62 -1.29
C ASP A 98 9.53 -17.81 -1.29
N GLY A 99 10.10 -19.03 -1.41
CA GLY A 99 9.34 -20.28 -1.37
C GLY A 99 8.54 -20.50 -0.07
N ALA A 100 8.93 -19.86 1.04
CA ALA A 100 8.22 -19.94 2.32
C ALA A 100 6.80 -19.36 2.24
N TYR A 101 6.59 -18.35 1.39
CA TYR A 101 5.28 -17.74 1.19
C TYR A 101 4.42 -18.45 0.13
N SER A 102 4.95 -19.52 -0.48
CA SER A 102 4.25 -20.35 -1.46
C SER A 102 3.68 -19.56 -2.65
N VAL A 103 4.40 -18.52 -3.07
CA VAL A 103 4.11 -17.85 -4.35
C VAL A 103 4.46 -18.85 -5.45
N ARG A 104 3.44 -19.35 -6.15
CA ARG A 104 3.57 -20.37 -7.19
C ARG A 104 3.91 -19.75 -8.54
N PRO A 105 4.34 -20.55 -9.53
CA PRO A 105 4.35 -20.10 -10.92
C PRO A 105 3.00 -19.49 -11.30
N GLY A 106 3.01 -18.24 -11.81
CA GLY A 106 1.81 -17.43 -12.07
C GLY A 106 1.63 -16.27 -11.07
N GLY A 107 2.55 -16.14 -10.10
CA GLY A 107 2.71 -14.95 -9.27
C GLY A 107 1.69 -14.75 -8.17
N ALA A 108 1.79 -13.59 -7.51
CA ALA A 108 0.88 -13.09 -6.47
C ALA A 108 0.12 -11.85 -6.95
N HIS A 109 -1.00 -11.56 -6.30
CA HIS A 109 -1.67 -10.26 -6.43
C HIS A 109 -0.92 -9.23 -5.57
N LEU A 110 -0.52 -8.10 -6.14
CA LEU A 110 0.05 -6.99 -5.38
C LEU A 110 -1.03 -5.96 -5.04
N VAL A 111 -1.03 -5.49 -3.79
CA VAL A 111 -1.89 -4.41 -3.31
C VAL A 111 -1.01 -3.37 -2.62
N GLY A 112 -0.83 -2.22 -3.24
CA GLY A 112 -0.06 -1.12 -2.68
C GLY A 112 -0.94 0.06 -2.29
N HIS A 113 -0.68 0.67 -1.13
CA HIS A 113 -1.34 1.90 -0.69
C HIS A 113 -0.33 3.06 -0.59
N GLY A 114 -0.64 4.20 -1.17
CA GLY A 114 0.20 5.40 -1.14
C GLY A 114 1.61 5.16 -1.65
N ASN A 115 2.63 5.32 -0.80
CA ASN A 115 4.03 5.03 -1.13
C ASN A 115 4.26 3.54 -1.38
N GLY A 116 3.53 2.64 -0.69
CA GLY A 116 3.56 1.22 -0.98
C GLY A 116 3.04 0.87 -2.38
N ALA A 117 2.18 1.71 -2.97
CA ALA A 117 1.76 1.53 -4.36
C ALA A 117 2.89 1.85 -5.35
N VAL A 118 3.78 2.80 -5.02
CA VAL A 118 4.98 3.09 -5.80
C VAL A 118 5.94 1.90 -5.79
N ALA A 119 6.21 1.34 -4.59
CA ALA A 119 7.02 0.12 -4.47
C ALA A 119 6.42 -1.05 -5.26
N ALA A 120 5.09 -1.24 -5.23
CA ALA A 120 4.38 -2.27 -5.99
C ALA A 120 4.52 -2.06 -7.52
N LEU A 121 4.41 -0.83 -8.02
CA LEU A 121 4.61 -0.48 -9.43
C LEU A 121 6.03 -0.81 -9.89
N ILE A 122 7.04 -0.39 -9.13
CA ILE A 122 8.44 -0.65 -9.45
C ILE A 122 8.74 -2.16 -9.40
N ALA A 123 8.26 -2.88 -8.39
CA ALA A 123 8.42 -4.33 -8.28
C ALA A 123 7.76 -5.08 -9.45
N ALA A 124 6.54 -4.66 -9.85
CA ALA A 124 5.84 -5.22 -10.99
C ALA A 124 6.59 -5.01 -12.31
N ALA A 125 7.26 -3.87 -12.49
CA ALA A 125 8.09 -3.61 -13.64
C ALA A 125 9.38 -4.45 -13.64
N ARG A 126 9.98 -4.68 -12.47
CA ARG A 126 11.20 -5.49 -12.33
C ARG A 126 10.95 -6.98 -12.53
N ARG A 127 9.82 -7.48 -12.04
CA ARG A 127 9.47 -8.90 -12.07
C ARG A 127 7.99 -9.13 -12.41
N PRO A 128 7.58 -8.77 -13.63
CA PRO A 128 6.19 -8.96 -14.06
C PRO A 128 5.77 -10.43 -14.08
N ASP A 129 6.73 -11.35 -14.23
CA ASP A 129 6.52 -12.80 -14.18
C ASP A 129 6.05 -13.31 -12.80
N LEU A 130 6.31 -12.56 -11.73
CA LEU A 130 5.87 -12.86 -10.36
C LEU A 130 4.59 -12.14 -9.95
N VAL A 131 4.02 -11.30 -10.82
CA VAL A 131 2.83 -10.49 -10.51
C VAL A 131 1.64 -10.97 -11.33
N ARG A 132 0.57 -11.33 -10.66
CA ARG A 132 -0.69 -11.78 -11.27
C ARG A 132 -1.65 -10.65 -11.59
N SER A 133 -1.71 -9.68 -10.71
CA SER A 133 -2.46 -8.43 -10.90
C SER A 133 -1.93 -7.35 -9.95
N LEU A 134 -2.24 -6.10 -10.23
CA LEU A 134 -1.81 -4.95 -9.47
C LEU A 134 -3.02 -4.14 -9.01
N THR A 135 -3.18 -3.96 -7.70
CA THR A 135 -4.15 -3.05 -7.10
C THR A 135 -3.42 -1.87 -6.45
N LEU A 136 -3.78 -0.66 -6.85
CA LEU A 136 -3.17 0.58 -6.40
C LEU A 136 -4.23 1.39 -5.62
N ILE A 137 -4.05 1.52 -4.32
CA ILE A 137 -4.95 2.30 -3.46
C ILE A 137 -4.34 3.68 -3.25
N GLN A 138 -4.96 4.73 -3.80
CA GLN A 138 -4.48 6.11 -3.69
C GLN A 138 -2.97 6.24 -3.92
N PRO A 139 -2.45 5.82 -5.08
CA PRO A 139 -1.02 5.74 -5.36
C PRO A 139 -0.35 7.11 -5.31
N SER A 140 0.79 7.22 -4.60
CA SER A 140 1.61 8.44 -4.55
C SER A 140 2.58 8.55 -5.73
N ALA A 141 2.20 8.06 -6.91
CA ALA A 141 3.04 8.00 -8.12
C ALA A 141 3.00 9.33 -8.89
N PHE A 142 3.39 10.43 -8.26
CA PHE A 142 3.21 11.78 -8.78
C PHE A 142 3.94 12.03 -10.09
N THR A 143 5.13 11.47 -10.30
CA THR A 143 5.90 11.64 -11.54
C THR A 143 5.18 11.04 -12.74
N ALA A 144 4.41 9.96 -12.56
CA ALA A 144 3.60 9.36 -13.62
C ALA A 144 2.46 10.27 -14.12
N ALA A 145 2.08 11.25 -13.33
CA ALA A 145 1.01 12.21 -13.63
C ALA A 145 1.52 13.65 -13.72
N ALA A 146 2.84 13.85 -13.93
CA ALA A 146 3.45 15.19 -13.95
C ALA A 146 2.90 16.13 -15.04
N HIS A 147 2.24 15.59 -16.05
CA HIS A 147 1.56 16.36 -17.11
C HIS A 147 0.20 16.91 -16.66
N HIS A 148 -0.38 16.41 -15.57
CA HIS A 148 -1.66 16.91 -15.05
C HIS A 148 -1.44 18.18 -14.24
N PRO A 149 -2.17 19.30 -14.49
CA PRO A 149 -1.90 20.60 -13.87
C PRO A 149 -1.79 20.58 -12.34
N VAL A 150 -2.72 19.89 -11.67
CA VAL A 150 -2.72 19.79 -10.20
C VAL A 150 -1.47 19.07 -9.66
N VAL A 151 -0.95 18.07 -10.40
CA VAL A 151 0.25 17.35 -10.01
C VAL A 151 1.50 18.14 -10.36
N ALA A 152 1.52 18.82 -11.51
CA ALA A 152 2.61 19.73 -11.88
C ALA A 152 2.80 20.81 -10.81
N ASP A 153 1.72 21.48 -10.39
CA ASP A 153 1.75 22.49 -9.32
C ASP A 153 2.28 21.93 -7.98
N LEU A 154 1.94 20.67 -7.64
CA LEU A 154 2.50 20.02 -6.48
C LEU A 154 4.00 19.80 -6.64
N LEU A 155 4.43 19.24 -7.78
CA LEU A 155 5.83 18.92 -8.05
C LEU A 155 6.69 20.18 -8.08
N ASP A 156 6.20 21.27 -8.62
CA ASP A 156 6.91 22.56 -8.63
C ASP A 156 7.09 23.08 -7.21
N ARG A 157 6.03 23.09 -6.39
CA ARG A 157 6.12 23.50 -4.98
C ARG A 157 7.13 22.70 -4.17
N VAL A 158 7.23 21.37 -4.39
CA VAL A 158 8.17 20.53 -3.62
C VAL A 158 9.59 20.58 -4.16
N ARG A 159 9.79 20.94 -5.44
CA ARG A 159 11.12 21.13 -6.05
C ARG A 159 11.72 22.50 -5.73
N ASP A 160 10.91 23.55 -5.72
CA ASP A 160 11.36 24.93 -5.50
C ASP A 160 11.72 25.24 -4.05
N GLY A 161 11.58 24.28 -3.15
CA GLY A 161 12.06 24.42 -1.78
C GLY A 161 11.04 24.12 -0.70
N ALA A 162 10.48 22.90 -0.70
CA ALA A 162 9.98 22.40 0.58
C ALA A 162 11.18 22.40 1.55
N PRO A 163 11.17 23.25 2.60
CA PRO A 163 12.24 23.17 3.60
C PRO A 163 12.24 21.76 4.14
N GLY A 164 13.44 21.15 4.23
CA GLY A 164 13.59 19.87 4.92
C GLY A 164 12.92 19.94 6.28
N ILE A 165 12.52 18.82 6.82
CA ILE A 165 11.97 18.77 8.19
C ILE A 165 13.09 19.23 9.13
N PRO A 166 12.89 20.29 9.95
CA PRO A 166 13.89 20.74 10.89
C PRO A 166 14.30 19.65 11.87
N ASP A 167 15.59 19.60 12.23
CA ASP A 167 16.16 18.53 13.09
C ASP A 167 15.54 18.48 14.50
N ASP A 168 14.99 19.60 14.98
CA ASP A 168 14.33 19.72 16.29
C ASP A 168 12.86 19.31 16.30
N VAL A 169 12.27 18.97 15.13
CA VAL A 169 10.89 18.49 15.04
C VAL A 169 10.80 17.03 15.46
N THR A 170 10.06 16.78 16.53
CA THR A 170 9.81 15.42 17.01
C THR A 170 8.81 14.67 16.12
N PRO A 171 8.83 13.32 16.11
CA PRO A 171 7.84 12.53 15.38
C PRO A 171 6.39 12.84 15.76
N GLU A 172 6.13 13.15 17.03
CA GLU A 172 4.77 13.53 17.47
C GLU A 172 4.35 14.90 16.91
N GLN A 173 5.25 15.89 16.93
CA GLN A 173 4.98 17.20 16.34
C GLN A 173 4.75 17.10 14.83
N TYR A 174 5.54 16.27 14.14
CA TYR A 174 5.37 16.02 12.71
C TYR A 174 4.03 15.33 12.39
N LEU A 175 3.66 14.30 13.18
CA LEU A 175 2.37 13.62 13.04
C LEU A 175 1.21 14.61 13.24
N ARG A 176 1.29 15.45 14.28
CA ARG A 176 0.29 16.48 14.58
C ARG A 176 0.15 17.48 13.45
N ALA A 177 1.25 18.00 12.93
CA ALA A 177 1.24 18.93 11.80
C ALA A 177 0.65 18.30 10.53
N SER A 178 0.98 17.02 10.27
CA SER A 178 0.51 16.27 9.09
C SER A 178 -0.95 15.80 9.21
N THR A 179 -1.57 15.91 10.37
CA THR A 179 -2.97 15.53 10.62
C THR A 179 -3.81 16.72 11.06
N GLU A 180 -3.68 17.19 12.29
CA GLU A 180 -4.46 18.33 12.82
C GLU A 180 -4.23 19.61 11.99
N GLY A 181 -2.99 19.82 11.50
CA GLY A 181 -2.67 20.95 10.62
C GLY A 181 -3.44 20.94 9.30
N LEU A 182 -3.98 19.80 8.89
CA LEU A 182 -4.83 19.62 7.73
C LEU A 182 -6.31 19.39 8.08
N GLY A 183 -6.68 19.59 9.34
CA GLY A 183 -8.05 19.42 9.85
C GLY A 183 -8.44 17.97 10.13
N MET A 184 -7.48 17.05 10.14
CA MET A 184 -7.70 15.64 10.43
C MET A 184 -7.58 15.36 11.94
N VAL A 185 -8.22 14.27 12.38
CA VAL A 185 -7.98 13.78 13.75
C VAL A 185 -6.63 13.09 13.80
N MET A 186 -5.78 13.52 14.75
CA MET A 186 -4.50 12.86 15.01
C MET A 186 -4.73 11.44 15.55
N PRO A 187 -4.13 10.40 14.95
CA PRO A 187 -4.19 9.06 15.50
C PRO A 187 -3.37 8.98 16.82
N GLU A 188 -3.70 7.99 17.66
CA GLU A 188 -2.97 7.77 18.90
C GLU A 188 -1.46 7.64 18.67
N PRO A 189 -0.61 8.47 19.32
CA PRO A 189 0.83 8.49 19.13
C PRO A 189 1.53 7.38 19.94
N THR A 190 1.16 6.12 19.69
CA THR A 190 1.83 4.97 20.30
C THR A 190 3.30 4.91 19.91
N SER A 191 4.15 4.22 20.69
CA SER A 191 5.57 4.05 20.36
C SER A 191 5.79 3.47 18.95
N ARG A 192 4.94 2.51 18.55
CA ARG A 192 4.97 1.91 17.21
C ARG A 192 4.58 2.92 16.11
N ARG A 193 3.57 3.77 16.38
CA ARG A 193 3.18 4.86 15.48
C ARG A 193 4.28 5.90 15.35
N LEU A 194 4.86 6.35 16.45
CA LEU A 194 5.93 7.34 16.44
C LEU A 194 7.20 6.81 15.75
N ARG A 195 7.50 5.50 15.87
CA ARG A 195 8.56 4.87 15.08
C ARG A 195 8.27 4.94 13.58
N ALA A 196 7.06 4.62 13.14
CA ALA A 196 6.66 4.73 11.74
C ALA A 196 6.73 6.17 11.23
N VAL A 197 6.33 7.14 12.04
CA VAL A 197 6.46 8.58 11.71
C VAL A 197 7.92 9.00 11.60
N ALA A 198 8.78 8.61 12.56
CA ALA A 198 10.22 8.90 12.51
C ALA A 198 10.90 8.32 11.26
N THR A 199 10.44 7.16 10.79
CA THR A 199 10.90 6.59 9.52
C THR A 199 10.44 7.42 8.34
N SER A 200 9.15 7.84 8.30
CA SER A 200 8.61 8.69 7.23
C SER A 200 9.32 10.03 7.11
N MET A 201 9.74 10.63 8.24
CA MET A 201 10.48 11.90 8.24
C MET A 201 11.85 11.82 7.54
N ARG A 202 12.40 10.61 7.41
CA ARG A 202 13.68 10.34 6.75
C ARG A 202 13.52 9.55 5.45
N GLU A 203 12.30 9.38 4.98
CA GLU A 203 12.04 8.66 3.73
C GLU A 203 12.55 9.46 2.53
N ARG A 204 13.08 8.77 1.53
CA ARG A 204 13.39 9.40 0.25
C ARG A 204 12.11 10.02 -0.32
N PRO A 205 12.15 11.29 -0.76
CA PRO A 205 10.96 11.96 -1.25
C PRO A 205 10.26 11.16 -2.34
N ILE A 206 8.99 10.86 -2.15
CA ILE A 206 8.23 10.00 -3.07
C ILE A 206 8.05 10.63 -4.46
N TRP A 207 8.15 11.93 -4.57
CA TRP A 207 8.13 12.66 -5.85
C TRP A 207 9.42 12.55 -6.67
N GLU A 208 10.43 11.85 -6.15
CA GLU A 208 11.63 11.46 -6.91
C GLU A 208 11.47 10.10 -7.60
N ALA A 209 10.40 9.37 -7.31
CA ALA A 209 10.21 8.02 -7.84
C ALA A 209 9.87 8.06 -9.33
N GLU A 210 10.72 7.47 -10.15
CA GLU A 210 10.45 7.27 -11.58
C GLU A 210 9.62 5.99 -11.77
N ILE A 211 8.43 6.13 -12.37
CA ILE A 211 7.52 5.00 -12.58
C ILE A 211 7.69 4.47 -14.00
N PRO A 212 8.13 3.21 -14.19
CA PRO A 212 8.39 2.63 -15.50
C PRO A 212 7.09 2.18 -16.21
N LEU A 213 6.22 3.14 -16.55
CA LEU A 213 4.88 2.90 -17.09
C LEU A 213 4.89 2.03 -18.36
N GLU A 214 5.85 2.24 -19.27
CA GLU A 214 5.95 1.49 -20.53
C GLU A 214 6.20 0.00 -20.26
N VAL A 215 7.06 -0.32 -19.28
CA VAL A 215 7.36 -1.70 -18.91
C VAL A 215 6.11 -2.37 -18.31
N ILE A 216 5.40 -1.67 -17.42
CA ILE A 216 4.18 -2.18 -16.77
C ILE A 216 3.08 -2.39 -17.83
N ARG A 217 2.93 -1.45 -18.77
CA ARG A 217 1.97 -1.57 -19.87
C ARG A 217 2.29 -2.77 -20.77
N GLY A 218 3.58 -2.95 -21.09
CA GLY A 218 4.05 -4.08 -21.90
C GLY A 218 3.83 -5.45 -21.25
N ALA A 219 3.78 -5.49 -19.91
CA ALA A 219 3.50 -6.71 -19.16
C ALA A 219 2.02 -7.14 -19.21
N ALA A 220 1.12 -6.27 -19.66
CA ALA A 220 -0.33 -6.52 -19.80
C ALA A 220 -0.99 -7.08 -18.51
N LEU A 221 -0.55 -6.63 -17.36
CA LEU A 221 -1.10 -7.04 -16.07
C LEU A 221 -2.52 -6.48 -15.88
N PRO A 222 -3.45 -7.25 -15.30
CA PRO A 222 -4.71 -6.69 -14.80
C PRO A 222 -4.43 -5.62 -13.73
N ILE A 223 -5.00 -4.41 -13.89
CA ILE A 223 -4.76 -3.27 -13.00
C ILE A 223 -6.07 -2.72 -12.47
N LEU A 224 -6.15 -2.57 -11.15
CA LEU A 224 -7.24 -1.90 -10.45
C LEU A 224 -6.67 -0.71 -9.67
N VAL A 225 -7.21 0.49 -9.90
CA VAL A 225 -6.91 1.68 -9.12
C VAL A 225 -8.11 1.99 -8.24
N ILE A 226 -7.88 2.12 -6.94
CA ILE A 226 -8.91 2.48 -5.94
C ILE A 226 -8.59 3.86 -5.38
N CYS A 227 -9.53 4.78 -5.45
CA CYS A 227 -9.37 6.13 -4.93
C CYS A 227 -10.62 6.57 -4.17
N GLY A 228 -10.43 7.34 -3.09
CA GLY A 228 -11.54 7.95 -2.36
C GLY A 228 -12.27 9.01 -3.19
N THR A 229 -13.52 9.32 -2.83
CA THR A 229 -14.25 10.47 -3.38
C THR A 229 -13.82 11.79 -2.74
N TRP A 230 -13.26 11.74 -1.55
CA TRP A 230 -12.76 12.86 -0.75
C TRP A 230 -13.82 13.90 -0.33
N GLU A 231 -15.09 13.66 -0.59
CA GLU A 231 -16.20 14.59 -0.29
C GLU A 231 -16.32 14.90 1.20
N GLN A 232 -16.00 13.93 2.06
CA GLN A 232 -16.06 14.05 3.53
C GLN A 232 -14.73 14.47 4.16
N ALA A 233 -13.68 14.68 3.36
CA ALA A 233 -12.40 15.12 3.88
C ALA A 233 -12.44 16.62 4.25
N PRO A 234 -11.70 17.05 5.28
CA PRO A 234 -11.48 18.46 5.56
C PRO A 234 -10.94 19.18 4.31
N ASP A 235 -11.37 20.43 4.09
CA ASP A 235 -11.05 21.17 2.86
C ASP A 235 -9.55 21.25 2.59
N ALA A 236 -8.74 21.56 3.61
CA ALA A 236 -7.28 21.62 3.46
C ALA A 236 -6.69 20.25 3.07
N TYR A 237 -7.17 19.17 3.68
CA TYR A 237 -6.70 17.81 3.37
C TYR A 237 -7.11 17.39 1.96
N ARG A 238 -8.36 17.69 1.57
CA ARG A 238 -8.85 17.44 0.21
C ARG A 238 -8.05 18.20 -0.83
N GLU A 239 -7.79 19.51 -0.58
CA GLU A 239 -7.07 20.35 -1.53
C GLU A 239 -5.61 19.96 -1.70
N HIS A 240 -4.89 19.75 -0.59
CA HIS A 240 -3.44 19.55 -0.64
C HIS A 240 -3.02 18.09 -0.85
N VAL A 241 -3.87 17.13 -0.48
CA VAL A 241 -3.57 15.70 -0.58
C VAL A 241 -4.54 14.99 -1.53
N GLY A 242 -5.84 15.23 -1.38
CA GLY A 242 -6.87 14.53 -2.12
C GLY A 242 -6.84 14.81 -3.62
N ARG A 243 -6.81 16.07 -4.01
CA ARG A 243 -6.82 16.47 -5.44
C ARG A 243 -5.63 15.91 -6.21
N PRO A 244 -4.38 16.01 -5.73
CA PRO A 244 -3.25 15.37 -6.39
C PRO A 244 -3.40 13.84 -6.51
N LEU A 245 -3.83 13.15 -5.44
CA LEU A 245 -4.01 11.70 -5.48
C LEU A 245 -5.14 11.25 -6.41
N MET A 246 -6.22 12.03 -6.51
CA MET A 246 -7.29 11.78 -7.49
C MET A 246 -6.78 11.91 -8.92
N ALA A 247 -6.00 12.95 -9.21
CA ALA A 247 -5.39 13.16 -10.52
C ALA A 247 -4.41 12.04 -10.89
N VAL A 248 -3.56 11.62 -9.94
CA VAL A 248 -2.65 10.47 -10.14
C VAL A 248 -3.44 9.20 -10.44
N ALA A 249 -4.53 8.94 -9.71
CA ALA A 249 -5.35 7.74 -9.93
C ALA A 249 -5.97 7.71 -11.34
N GLU A 250 -6.46 8.83 -11.84
CA GLU A 250 -6.99 8.98 -13.21
C GLU A 250 -5.90 8.76 -14.24
N CYS A 251 -4.79 9.51 -14.15
CA CYS A 251 -3.67 9.40 -15.08
C CYS A 251 -3.07 7.98 -15.15
N LEU A 252 -2.91 7.30 -14.01
CA LEU A 252 -2.43 5.93 -13.99
C LEU A 252 -3.41 4.96 -14.64
N THR A 253 -4.71 5.13 -14.39
CA THR A 253 -5.75 4.30 -14.99
C THR A 253 -5.71 4.41 -16.50
N ASP A 254 -5.65 5.64 -17.02
CA ASP A 254 -5.60 5.90 -18.46
C ASP A 254 -4.30 5.38 -19.09
N SER A 255 -3.16 5.65 -18.43
CA SER A 255 -1.84 5.25 -18.94
C SER A 255 -1.63 3.74 -18.99
N LEU A 256 -2.21 3.00 -18.03
CA LEU A 256 -2.00 1.57 -17.88
C LEU A 256 -3.17 0.71 -18.39
N GLY A 257 -4.26 1.33 -18.84
CA GLY A 257 -5.46 0.62 -19.30
C GLY A 257 -6.17 -0.13 -18.18
N GLY A 258 -6.10 0.40 -16.94
CA GLY A 258 -6.69 -0.20 -15.76
C GLY A 258 -8.18 0.13 -15.56
N ARG A 259 -8.74 -0.40 -14.47
CA ARG A 259 -10.08 -0.04 -13.98
C ARG A 259 -9.94 0.92 -12.79
N LEU A 260 -10.61 2.07 -12.84
CA LEU A 260 -10.72 3.00 -11.70
C LEU A 260 -11.99 2.71 -10.88
N LEU A 261 -11.83 2.58 -9.57
CA LEU A 261 -12.93 2.54 -8.61
C LEU A 261 -12.88 3.76 -7.69
N ARG A 262 -13.97 4.50 -7.63
CA ARG A 262 -14.20 5.55 -6.63
C ARG A 262 -14.99 4.97 -5.46
N VAL A 263 -14.47 5.16 -4.24
CA VAL A 263 -15.07 4.67 -3.00
C VAL A 263 -15.31 5.86 -2.07
N PRO A 264 -16.43 5.94 -1.35
CA PRO A 264 -16.65 7.02 -0.38
C PRO A 264 -15.50 7.15 0.62
N GLY A 265 -15.26 8.38 1.09
CA GLY A 265 -14.19 8.67 2.05
C GLY A 265 -12.85 9.04 1.41
N TYR A 266 -11.80 9.08 2.24
CA TYR A 266 -10.43 9.48 1.90
C TYR A 266 -9.37 8.47 2.37
N TYR A 267 -9.79 7.38 3.01
CA TYR A 267 -9.03 6.15 3.27
C TYR A 267 -9.92 4.94 2.92
N PRO A 268 -10.15 4.67 1.63
CA PRO A 268 -11.20 3.73 1.18
C PRO A 268 -11.08 2.34 1.82
N HIS A 269 -9.87 1.80 1.96
CA HIS A 269 -9.65 0.45 2.49
C HIS A 269 -9.88 0.33 4.01
N THR A 270 -9.87 1.45 4.76
CA THR A 270 -10.15 1.46 6.20
C THR A 270 -11.52 2.01 6.52
N GLN A 271 -12.04 2.95 5.72
CA GLN A 271 -13.38 3.54 5.94
C GLN A 271 -14.50 2.69 5.34
N GLU A 272 -14.23 2.06 4.17
CA GLU A 272 -15.19 1.22 3.46
C GLU A 272 -14.60 -0.18 3.16
N PRO A 273 -14.10 -0.90 4.18
CA PRO A 273 -13.41 -2.17 3.97
C PRO A 273 -14.30 -3.23 3.31
N ALA A 274 -15.62 -3.21 3.54
CA ALA A 274 -16.55 -4.14 2.94
C ALA A 274 -16.62 -3.96 1.41
N VAL A 275 -16.69 -2.72 0.94
CA VAL A 275 -16.70 -2.37 -0.50
C VAL A 275 -15.37 -2.78 -1.15
N VAL A 276 -14.25 -2.40 -0.54
CA VAL A 276 -12.93 -2.73 -1.07
C VAL A 276 -12.71 -4.23 -1.12
N ASN A 277 -13.07 -4.96 -0.05
CA ASN A 277 -12.94 -6.42 -0.02
C ASN A 277 -13.79 -7.13 -1.07
N ALA A 278 -15.01 -6.65 -1.31
CA ALA A 278 -15.89 -7.22 -2.35
C ALA A 278 -15.27 -7.06 -3.74
N VAL A 279 -14.74 -5.87 -4.04
CA VAL A 279 -14.09 -5.58 -5.33
C VAL A 279 -12.80 -6.36 -5.50
N LEU A 280 -11.99 -6.50 -4.43
CA LEU A 280 -10.77 -7.30 -4.49
C LEU A 280 -11.08 -8.78 -4.75
N ARG A 281 -12.12 -9.36 -4.13
CA ARG A 281 -12.56 -10.73 -4.43
C ARG A 281 -12.97 -10.88 -5.90
N GLU A 282 -13.78 -9.96 -6.41
CA GLU A 282 -14.21 -9.94 -7.83
C GLU A 282 -13.01 -9.85 -8.76
N PHE A 283 -12.10 -8.91 -8.49
CA PHE A 283 -10.93 -8.64 -9.35
C PHE A 283 -9.92 -9.79 -9.38
N TRP A 284 -9.82 -10.54 -8.31
CA TRP A 284 -8.87 -11.65 -8.23
C TRP A 284 -9.45 -13.00 -8.71
N GLY A 285 -10.75 -13.13 -8.84
CA GLY A 285 -11.47 -14.35 -9.29
C GLY A 285 -11.63 -15.36 -8.15
#